data_173dd6db30d2557e6f6006656194a0e7
#
_entry.id   173dd6db30d2557e6f6006656194a0e7
#
_cell.length_a   1.000
_cell.length_b   1.000
_cell.length_c   1.000
_cell.angle_alpha   90.00
_cell.angle_beta   90.00
_cell.angle_gamma   90.00
#
_symmetry.space_group_name_H-M   'P 1'
#
loop_
_entity.id
_entity.type
_entity.pdbx_description
1 polymer ?
#
loop_
_entity_poly.entity_id
_entity_poly.type
_entity_poly.pdbx_seq_one_letter_code
_entity_poly.pdbx_strand_id
1 'polypeptide(L)'
;MRRIVITTALLAIACAPDAQARKLGSLEFKPCSLSAPFSGESLPAQCTTLAVPENPAAPAGRKIKLKLAWIPAEREDAAEPDPVLMLAGGPGQSALESYPGASRAFADLRKKRHIVLVDQRGTGGSNALTCKENLDESQLPS
;
A
#
# COMPACT_ATOMS: atom_id res chain seq x y z
N MET A 1 -9.70 31.34 -58.22
CA MET A 1 -9.24 30.03 -57.71
C MET A 1 -8.84 30.18 -56.25
N ARG A 2 -9.72 29.69 -55.34
CA ARG A 2 -9.57 29.87 -53.88
C ARG A 2 -8.92 28.59 -53.31
N ARG A 3 -7.70 28.69 -52.84
CA ARG A 3 -7.00 27.53 -52.24
C ARG A 3 -7.47 27.37 -50.80
N ILE A 4 -8.11 26.23 -50.51
CA ILE A 4 -8.47 25.80 -49.16
C ILE A 4 -7.25 25.13 -48.53
N VAL A 5 -6.72 25.73 -47.45
CA VAL A 5 -5.66 25.14 -46.63
C VAL A 5 -6.34 24.38 -45.53
N ILE A 6 -6.27 23.04 -45.61
CA ILE A 6 -6.72 22.15 -44.53
C ILE A 6 -5.61 22.00 -43.50
N THR A 7 -5.77 22.63 -42.37
CA THR A 7 -4.85 22.48 -41.22
C THR A 7 -5.23 21.23 -40.45
N THR A 8 -4.46 20.17 -40.58
CA THR A 8 -4.64 18.94 -39.81
C THR A 8 -4.07 19.17 -38.40
N ALA A 9 -4.96 19.28 -37.42
CA ALA A 9 -4.57 19.33 -36.01
C ALA A 9 -4.15 17.93 -35.56
N LEU A 10 -2.87 17.69 -35.29
CA LEU A 10 -2.40 16.49 -34.63
C LEU A 10 -2.81 16.55 -33.15
N LEU A 11 -3.76 15.70 -32.78
CA LEU A 11 -4.10 15.46 -31.37
C LEU A 11 -2.99 14.62 -30.75
N ALA A 12 -2.13 15.23 -29.95
CA ALA A 12 -1.16 14.52 -29.14
C ALA A 12 -1.90 13.80 -27.98
N ILE A 13 -2.07 12.49 -28.11
CA ILE A 13 -2.53 11.65 -27.02
C ILE A 13 -1.41 11.61 -25.98
N ALA A 14 -1.56 12.38 -24.91
CA ALA A 14 -0.69 12.26 -23.73
C ALA A 14 -0.94 10.89 -23.12
N CYS A 15 0.02 9.96 -23.29
CA CYS A 15 0.06 8.71 -22.54
C CYS A 15 0.24 9.07 -21.07
N ALA A 16 -0.82 8.92 -20.26
CA ALA A 16 -0.70 8.91 -18.81
C ALA A 16 0.25 7.77 -18.42
N PRO A 17 1.18 7.95 -17.44
CA PRO A 17 2.07 6.89 -17.00
C PRO A 17 1.22 5.71 -16.51
N ASP A 18 1.49 4.59 -17.10
CA ASP A 18 0.71 3.37 -17.03
C ASP A 18 0.63 2.85 -15.59
N ALA A 19 -0.56 2.90 -15.03
CA ALA A 19 -0.88 2.30 -13.73
C ALA A 19 -0.96 0.76 -13.88
N GLN A 20 0.15 0.14 -14.33
CA GLN A 20 0.18 -1.30 -14.57
C GLN A 20 0.40 -2.09 -13.28
N ALA A 21 -0.23 -3.27 -13.24
CA ALA A 21 0.08 -4.27 -12.22
C ALA A 21 1.55 -4.68 -12.32
N ARG A 22 2.23 -4.80 -11.17
CA ARG A 22 3.64 -5.16 -11.07
C ARG A 22 3.80 -6.50 -10.36
N LYS A 23 4.84 -7.27 -10.72
CA LYS A 23 5.14 -8.54 -10.07
C LYS A 23 6.41 -8.43 -9.25
N LEU A 24 6.37 -8.97 -8.03
CA LEU A 24 7.53 -9.17 -7.18
C LEU A 24 7.52 -10.62 -6.69
N GLY A 25 8.40 -11.45 -7.25
CA GLY A 25 8.35 -12.90 -7.07
C GLY A 25 7.01 -13.47 -7.58
N SER A 26 6.30 -14.19 -6.72
CA SER A 26 4.98 -14.74 -7.03
C SER A 26 3.82 -13.78 -6.77
N LEU A 27 4.07 -12.61 -6.19
CA LEU A 27 3.05 -11.64 -5.83
C LEU A 27 2.79 -10.67 -6.98
N GLU A 28 1.52 -10.45 -7.28
CA GLU A 28 1.06 -9.43 -8.20
C GLU A 28 0.52 -8.25 -7.41
N PHE A 29 1.11 -7.08 -7.63
CA PHE A 29 0.69 -5.82 -7.03
C PHE A 29 -0.12 -5.01 -8.04
N LYS A 30 -1.22 -4.41 -7.58
CA LYS A 30 -2.08 -3.55 -8.39
C LYS A 30 -2.01 -2.11 -7.89
N PRO A 31 -2.15 -1.13 -8.79
CA PRO A 31 -2.20 0.27 -8.40
C PRO A 31 -3.26 0.52 -7.32
N CYS A 32 -2.89 1.30 -6.32
CA CYS A 32 -3.77 1.69 -5.22
C CYS A 32 -3.37 3.07 -4.69
N SER A 33 -4.21 3.63 -3.83
CA SER A 33 -3.90 4.82 -3.05
C SER A 33 -3.90 4.46 -1.56
N LEU A 34 -2.86 4.89 -0.85
CA LEU A 34 -2.81 4.83 0.61
C LEU A 34 -3.30 6.15 1.16
N SER A 35 -4.15 6.11 2.16
CA SER A 35 -4.71 7.32 2.78
C SER A 35 -4.54 7.25 4.30
N ALA A 36 -4.10 8.37 4.88
CA ALA A 36 -4.05 8.53 6.33
C ALA A 36 -5.43 8.95 6.85
N PRO A 37 -6.03 8.20 7.80
CA PRO A 37 -7.42 8.43 8.23
C PRO A 37 -7.68 9.83 8.81
N PHE A 38 -6.66 10.42 9.45
CA PHE A 38 -6.83 11.66 10.19
C PHE A 38 -6.29 12.91 9.49
N SER A 39 -5.30 12.80 8.61
CA SER A 39 -4.71 13.95 7.93
C SER A 39 -5.27 14.19 6.53
N GLY A 40 -5.98 13.22 5.98
CA GLY A 40 -6.44 13.27 4.59
C GLY A 40 -5.32 13.15 3.54
N GLU A 41 -4.07 12.97 3.98
CA GLU A 41 -2.95 12.74 3.08
C GLU A 41 -3.12 11.42 2.37
N SER A 42 -2.85 11.43 1.07
CA SER A 42 -2.87 10.22 0.25
C SER A 42 -1.69 10.19 -0.71
N LEU A 43 -1.24 8.98 -1.06
CA LEU A 43 -0.16 8.79 -2.01
C LEU A 43 -0.38 7.52 -2.85
N PRO A 44 0.09 7.51 -4.11
CA PRO A 44 0.01 6.33 -4.95
C PRO A 44 0.96 5.25 -4.47
N ALA A 45 0.50 4.00 -4.57
CA ALA A 45 1.25 2.82 -4.22
C ALA A 45 0.84 1.63 -5.09
N GLN A 46 1.44 0.49 -4.85
CA GLN A 46 1.08 -0.80 -5.43
C GLN A 46 0.66 -1.72 -4.29
N CYS A 47 -0.55 -2.25 -4.32
CA CYS A 47 -1.10 -3.06 -3.24
C CYS A 47 -1.31 -4.52 -3.65
N THR A 48 -1.18 -5.41 -2.67
CA THR A 48 -1.53 -6.83 -2.82
C THR A 48 -1.98 -7.43 -1.50
N THR A 49 -2.36 -8.70 -1.54
CA THR A 49 -2.59 -9.51 -0.35
C THR A 49 -1.80 -10.80 -0.43
N LEU A 50 -1.18 -11.19 0.68
CA LEU A 50 -0.46 -12.45 0.85
C LEU A 50 -1.25 -13.37 1.79
N ALA A 51 -1.66 -14.53 1.28
CA ALA A 51 -2.29 -15.55 2.12
C ALA A 51 -1.21 -16.33 2.88
N VAL A 52 -1.31 -16.33 4.21
CA VAL A 52 -0.38 -17.06 5.09
C VAL A 52 -1.17 -17.97 6.02
N PRO A 53 -0.60 -19.09 6.49
CA PRO A 53 -1.24 -19.89 7.53
C PRO A 53 -1.48 -19.07 8.79
N GLU A 54 -2.67 -19.17 9.38
CA GLU A 54 -2.95 -18.53 10.67
C GLU A 54 -2.04 -19.08 11.76
N ASN A 55 -1.92 -20.40 11.81
CA ASN A 55 -0.95 -21.09 12.66
C ASN A 55 0.21 -21.62 11.80
N PRO A 56 1.44 -21.09 11.95
CA PRO A 56 2.61 -21.55 11.20
C PRO A 56 2.92 -23.04 11.39
N ALA A 57 2.59 -23.63 12.56
CA ALA A 57 2.77 -25.05 12.84
C ALA A 57 1.74 -25.94 12.12
N ALA A 58 0.67 -25.36 11.57
CA ALA A 58 -0.36 -26.07 10.82
C ALA A 58 -0.55 -25.41 9.42
N PRO A 59 0.42 -25.53 8.50
CA PRO A 59 0.43 -24.80 7.24
C PRO A 59 -0.72 -25.14 6.30
N ALA A 60 -1.34 -26.31 6.45
CA ALA A 60 -2.52 -26.73 5.71
C ALA A 60 -3.85 -26.24 6.34
N GLY A 61 -3.80 -25.62 7.52
CA GLY A 61 -4.97 -25.11 8.24
C GLY A 61 -5.52 -23.82 7.66
N ARG A 62 -6.28 -23.10 8.49
CA ARG A 62 -6.89 -21.81 8.13
C ARG A 62 -5.82 -20.82 7.71
N LYS A 63 -6.10 -20.06 6.64
CA LYS A 63 -5.24 -18.99 6.15
C LYS A 63 -5.86 -17.63 6.45
N ILE A 64 -5.02 -16.67 6.72
CA ILE A 64 -5.35 -15.26 6.83
C ILE A 64 -4.69 -14.50 5.69
N LYS A 65 -5.25 -13.35 5.32
CA LYS A 65 -4.70 -12.48 4.28
C LYS A 65 -3.96 -11.32 4.95
N LEU A 66 -2.68 -11.16 4.64
CA LEU A 66 -1.93 -9.96 5.01
C LEU A 66 -2.05 -8.93 3.90
N LYS A 67 -2.33 -7.68 4.26
CA LYS A 67 -2.34 -6.56 3.34
C LYS A 67 -0.92 -6.00 3.21
N LEU A 68 -0.47 -5.83 1.98
CA LEU A 68 0.84 -5.30 1.66
C LEU A 68 0.70 -4.11 0.71
N ALA A 69 1.61 -3.16 0.84
CA ALA A 69 1.81 -2.12 -0.16
C ALA A 69 3.29 -1.97 -0.49
N TRP A 70 3.55 -1.62 -1.73
CA TRP A 70 4.87 -1.32 -2.25
C TRP A 70 4.86 0.09 -2.82
N ILE A 71 5.74 0.93 -2.30
CA ILE A 71 6.01 2.27 -2.81
C ILE A 71 7.34 2.19 -3.57
N PRO A 72 7.32 2.38 -4.90
CA PRO A 72 8.52 2.32 -5.72
C PRO A 72 9.55 3.37 -5.31
N ALA A 73 10.83 3.05 -5.48
CA ALA A 73 11.90 4.02 -5.44
C ALA A 73 11.67 5.09 -6.52
N GLU A 74 12.14 6.31 -6.29
CA GLU A 74 12.04 7.40 -7.28
C GLU A 74 12.90 7.12 -8.52
N ARG A 75 14.03 6.45 -8.33
CA ARG A 75 14.93 6.00 -9.39
C ARG A 75 14.92 4.48 -9.45
N GLU A 76 13.88 3.93 -10.06
CA GLU A 76 13.68 2.48 -10.15
C GLU A 76 14.79 1.78 -10.96
N ASP A 77 15.31 2.44 -11.98
CA ASP A 77 16.43 1.98 -12.82
C ASP A 77 17.76 1.83 -12.08
N ALA A 78 17.90 2.53 -10.96
CA ALA A 78 19.06 2.52 -10.09
C ALA A 78 18.69 2.17 -8.64
N ALA A 79 17.60 1.45 -8.45
CA ALA A 79 17.16 1.06 -7.11
C ALA A 79 18.10 0.01 -6.51
N GLU A 80 18.43 0.19 -5.24
CA GLU A 80 19.15 -0.81 -4.45
C GLU A 80 18.30 -2.08 -4.30
N PRO A 81 18.92 -3.27 -4.25
CA PRO A 81 18.19 -4.53 -4.23
C PRO A 81 17.46 -4.82 -2.93
N ASP A 82 17.81 -4.11 -1.85
CA ASP A 82 17.24 -4.29 -0.51
C ASP A 82 16.17 -3.22 -0.22
N PRO A 83 14.90 -3.58 -0.16
CA PRO A 83 13.83 -2.65 0.19
C PRO A 83 13.87 -2.31 1.69
N VAL A 84 13.32 -1.17 2.03
CA VAL A 84 13.04 -0.79 3.43
C VAL A 84 11.67 -1.31 3.81
N LEU A 85 11.60 -2.11 4.86
CA LEU A 85 10.35 -2.58 5.44
C LEU A 85 9.93 -1.66 6.59
N MET A 86 8.74 -1.05 6.48
CA MET A 86 8.15 -0.31 7.59
C MET A 86 7.14 -1.18 8.32
N LEU A 87 7.31 -1.27 9.63
CA LEU A 87 6.34 -1.87 10.55
C LEU A 87 5.75 -0.74 11.41
N ALA A 88 4.43 -0.72 11.54
CA ALA A 88 3.76 0.17 12.47
C ALA A 88 3.62 -0.50 13.84
N GLY A 89 3.59 0.31 14.88
CA GLY A 89 3.42 -0.13 16.25
C GLY A 89 2.22 0.54 16.92
N GLY A 90 2.17 0.45 18.24
CA GLY A 90 1.24 1.27 18.91
C GLY A 90 0.47 0.68 20.10
N PRO A 91 0.04 -0.57 20.25
CA PRO A 91 -0.18 -1.66 19.29
C PRO A 91 -1.37 -1.45 18.35
N GLY A 92 -1.48 -2.29 17.32
CA GLY A 92 -2.67 -2.37 16.47
C GLY A 92 -2.71 -1.42 15.27
N GLN A 93 -1.71 -0.57 15.08
CA GLN A 93 -1.68 0.38 13.97
C GLN A 93 -1.42 -0.31 12.62
N SER A 94 -2.11 0.18 11.59
CA SER A 94 -1.86 -0.17 10.20
C SER A 94 -0.62 0.56 9.67
N ALA A 95 0.33 -0.18 9.09
CA ALA A 95 1.48 0.43 8.42
C ALA A 95 1.04 1.17 7.15
N LEU A 96 0.03 0.63 6.44
CA LEU A 96 -0.48 1.23 5.21
C LEU A 96 -1.18 2.57 5.48
N GLU A 97 -1.90 2.69 6.59
CA GLU A 97 -2.59 3.93 6.98
C GLU A 97 -1.65 4.95 7.64
N SER A 98 -0.59 4.46 8.30
CA SER A 98 0.37 5.35 8.99
C SER A 98 1.40 5.97 8.04
N TYR A 99 1.75 5.24 6.96
CA TYR A 99 2.82 5.66 6.05
C TYR A 99 2.57 7.02 5.37
N PRO A 100 1.37 7.38 4.89
CA PRO A 100 1.19 8.68 4.24
C PRO A 100 1.65 9.84 5.12
N GLY A 101 1.27 9.87 6.40
CA GLY A 101 1.70 10.88 7.35
C GLY A 101 3.19 10.83 7.71
N ALA A 102 3.82 9.65 7.59
CA ALA A 102 5.25 9.45 7.87
C ALA A 102 6.13 9.55 6.62
N SER A 103 5.56 9.67 5.42
CA SER A 103 6.24 9.53 4.13
C SER A 103 7.44 10.45 3.96
N ARG A 104 7.39 11.65 4.54
CA ARG A 104 8.50 12.63 4.51
C ARG A 104 9.76 12.12 5.20
N ALA A 105 9.61 11.34 6.29
CA ALA A 105 10.76 10.75 6.99
C ALA A 105 11.48 9.68 6.14
N PHE A 106 10.81 9.12 5.15
CA PHE A 106 11.36 8.11 4.24
C PHE A 106 11.87 8.71 2.91
N ALA A 107 11.77 10.04 2.71
CA ALA A 107 12.07 10.67 1.44
C ALA A 107 13.49 10.36 0.93
N ASP A 108 14.50 10.44 1.78
CA ASP A 108 15.88 10.15 1.36
C ASP A 108 16.11 8.66 1.05
N LEU A 109 15.51 7.77 1.82
CA LEU A 109 15.57 6.32 1.55
C LEU A 109 14.89 5.98 0.22
N ARG A 110 13.73 6.59 -0.04
CA ARG A 110 12.95 6.35 -1.24
C ARG A 110 13.64 6.80 -2.53
N LYS A 111 14.62 7.70 -2.48
CA LYS A 111 15.41 8.05 -3.67
C LYS A 111 16.04 6.85 -4.36
N LYS A 112 16.44 5.83 -3.59
CA LYS A 112 17.16 4.63 -4.09
C LYS A 112 16.57 3.31 -3.63
N ARG A 113 15.60 3.29 -2.70
CA ARG A 113 15.06 2.06 -2.14
C ARG A 113 13.54 2.04 -2.25
N HIS A 114 13.04 0.89 -2.59
CA HIS A 114 11.62 0.62 -2.47
C HIS A 114 11.22 0.59 -0.99
N ILE A 115 10.01 1.08 -0.68
CA ILE A 115 9.43 0.93 0.65
C ILE A 115 8.36 -0.15 0.57
N VAL A 116 8.41 -1.11 1.48
CA VAL A 116 7.42 -2.18 1.63
C VAL A 116 6.70 -2.00 2.95
N LEU A 117 5.40 -1.97 2.90
CA LEU A 117 4.53 -1.84 4.06
C LEU A 117 3.78 -3.15 4.24
N VAL A 118 3.65 -3.59 5.48
CA VAL A 118 2.88 -4.77 5.83
C VAL A 118 2.00 -4.45 7.03
N ASP A 119 0.70 -4.57 6.86
CA ASP A 119 -0.18 -4.64 8.01
C ASP A 119 0.05 -5.98 8.70
N GLN A 120 0.46 -5.92 9.95
CA GLN A 120 0.69 -7.13 10.74
C GLN A 120 -0.62 -7.88 10.95
N ARG A 121 -0.53 -9.15 11.32
CA ARG A 121 -1.70 -9.98 11.66
C ARG A 121 -2.56 -9.27 12.71
N GLY A 122 -3.85 -9.17 12.46
CA GLY A 122 -4.78 -8.53 13.38
C GLY A 122 -4.82 -7.01 13.32
N THR A 123 -4.13 -6.37 12.34
CA THR A 123 -4.13 -4.92 12.19
C THR A 123 -4.59 -4.50 10.80
N GLY A 124 -5.14 -3.30 10.67
CA GLY A 124 -5.54 -2.69 9.40
C GLY A 124 -6.27 -3.65 8.47
N GLY A 125 -5.78 -3.80 7.24
CA GLY A 125 -6.35 -4.70 6.24
C GLY A 125 -5.99 -6.18 6.42
N SER A 126 -5.28 -6.57 7.50
CA SER A 126 -4.79 -7.92 7.76
C SER A 126 -5.57 -8.64 8.85
N ASN A 127 -6.88 -8.85 8.63
CA ASN A 127 -7.78 -9.46 9.61
C ASN A 127 -7.80 -8.70 10.95
N ALA A 128 -8.05 -7.37 10.90
CA ALA A 128 -8.09 -6.53 12.08
C ALA A 128 -8.92 -7.15 13.20
N LEU A 129 -8.34 -7.17 14.40
CA LEU A 129 -9.04 -7.56 15.61
C LEU A 129 -9.86 -6.37 16.10
N THR A 130 -11.17 -6.48 16.03
CA THR A 130 -12.10 -5.48 16.57
C THR A 130 -12.78 -6.05 17.80
N CYS A 131 -12.62 -5.37 18.93
CA CYS A 131 -13.46 -5.62 20.09
C CYS A 131 -14.86 -5.08 19.77
N LYS A 132 -15.90 -5.90 19.94
CA LYS A 132 -17.26 -5.38 19.97
C LYS A 132 -17.41 -4.65 21.31
N GLU A 133 -17.32 -3.33 21.28
CA GLU A 133 -17.63 -2.47 22.41
C GLU A 133 -19.16 -2.48 22.63
N ASN A 134 -19.68 -3.58 23.14
CA ASN A 134 -21.00 -3.68 23.75
C ASN A 134 -20.84 -4.12 25.21
N LEU A 135 -19.79 -3.66 25.88
CA LEU A 135 -19.76 -3.71 27.34
C LEU A 135 -20.55 -2.53 27.84
N ASP A 136 -21.82 -2.80 28.21
CA ASP A 136 -22.60 -1.92 29.07
C ASP A 136 -21.75 -1.65 30.32
N GLU A 137 -21.35 -0.39 30.53
CA GLU A 137 -20.52 0.00 31.69
C GLU A 137 -21.09 -0.46 33.02
N SER A 138 -22.41 -0.77 33.07
CA SER A 138 -23.09 -1.35 34.24
C SER A 138 -22.65 -2.79 34.57
N GLN A 139 -21.92 -3.46 33.69
CA GLN A 139 -21.46 -4.83 33.87
C GLN A 139 -19.97 -4.96 34.23
N LEU A 140 -19.28 -3.84 34.45
CA LEU A 140 -17.91 -3.86 34.93
C LEU A 140 -17.91 -4.16 36.45
N PRO A 141 -17.13 -5.16 36.93
CA PRO A 141 -17.00 -5.41 38.36
C PRO A 141 -16.33 -4.21 39.02
N SER A 142 -17.00 -3.70 40.09
CA SER A 142 -16.50 -2.64 40.92
C SER A 142 -15.29 -3.07 41.75
#